data_f6bea25549513ba8a5664440adf53348
#
_entry.id   f6bea25549513ba8a5664440adf53348
#
_cell.length_a   1.000
_cell.length_b   1.000
_cell.length_c   1.000
_cell.angle_alpha   90.00
_cell.angle_beta   90.00
_cell.angle_gamma   90.00
#
_symmetry.space_group_name_H-M   'P 1'
#
loop_
_entity.id
_entity.type
_entity.pdbx_description
1 polymer ?
#
loop_
_entity_poly.entity_id
_entity_poly.type
_entity_poly.pdbx_seq_one_letter_code
_entity_poly.pdbx_strand_id
1 'polypeptide(L)'
;MSWLTSAELVAAVSNAGGMGILGPNAGQTTLTTDPIETAERMRQEIIKTRELTDKPFAVQYFIPAPGDTTGFSSHVLKVIREEKVKYLLVLGMNLGNEAEQVKSLKEEGFTIIYRDINPSVESAKQIEKAGADIIIATGYDEGGGLPSHTIGTMTIVPLISDAVNIPVLAAGGIVDNRGVKASFALGAEGVYIGTRFITSKECPASDICKEDIIKAKTTDLIYVNAFPSWRCTSHKLASELNELYNNGASRSEIQAKLGSGAIRTGMLKGNLDDGINTVSNSIELITNVKSCKDIIDELIRDIAL
;
A
#
# COMPACT_ATOMS: atom_id res chain seq x y z
N MET A 1 1.78 2.09 2.28
CA MET A 1 2.15 3.37 1.58
C MET A 1 3.56 3.74 2.00
N SER A 2 4.53 3.58 1.10
CA SER A 2 5.92 3.98 1.38
C SER A 2 6.01 5.46 1.74
N TRP A 3 6.77 5.82 2.78
CA TRP A 3 7.00 7.17 3.27
C TRP A 3 5.78 7.89 3.88
N LEU A 4 4.57 7.42 3.61
CA LEU A 4 3.33 8.08 3.98
C LEU A 4 2.59 7.41 5.15
N THR A 5 3.19 6.43 5.78
CA THR A 5 2.71 5.88 7.05
C THR A 5 3.61 6.35 8.18
N SER A 6 3.03 6.50 9.34
CA SER A 6 3.72 6.83 10.59
C SER A 6 2.95 6.21 11.75
N ALA A 7 3.56 6.20 12.93
CA ALA A 7 2.90 5.73 14.14
C ALA A 7 1.58 6.48 14.40
N GLU A 8 1.55 7.80 14.13
CA GLU A 8 0.35 8.63 14.31
C GLU A 8 -0.79 8.19 13.39
N LEU A 9 -0.50 8.02 12.09
CA LEU A 9 -1.51 7.57 11.12
C LEU A 9 -2.03 6.17 11.47
N VAL A 10 -1.11 5.25 11.77
CA VAL A 10 -1.45 3.85 12.07
C VAL A 10 -2.27 3.76 13.35
N ALA A 11 -1.87 4.45 14.41
CA ALA A 11 -2.62 4.50 15.66
C ALA A 11 -4.00 5.15 15.48
N ALA A 12 -4.10 6.25 14.71
CA ALA A 12 -5.36 6.92 14.45
C ALA A 12 -6.36 6.02 13.71
N VAL A 13 -5.90 5.26 12.71
CA VAL A 13 -6.73 4.26 12.01
C VAL A 13 -7.17 3.15 12.96
N SER A 14 -6.25 2.61 13.76
CA SER A 14 -6.56 1.52 14.71
C SER A 14 -7.53 1.98 15.81
N ASN A 15 -7.32 3.18 16.36
CA ASN A 15 -8.21 3.77 17.38
C ASN A 15 -9.61 4.09 16.82
N ALA A 16 -9.74 4.32 15.53
CA ALA A 16 -11.01 4.56 14.86
C ALA A 16 -11.77 3.27 14.48
N GLY A 17 -11.24 2.08 14.79
CA GLY A 17 -11.88 0.80 14.54
C GLY A 17 -11.41 0.06 13.28
N GLY A 18 -10.45 0.62 12.56
CA GLY A 18 -9.76 -0.07 11.47
C GLY A 18 -8.54 -0.87 11.95
N MET A 19 -7.69 -1.28 11.02
CA MET A 19 -6.36 -1.82 11.31
C MET A 19 -5.33 -0.99 10.55
N GLY A 20 -4.55 -0.18 11.26
CA GLY A 20 -3.44 0.58 10.67
C GLY A 20 -2.27 -0.33 10.31
N ILE A 21 -1.52 0.03 9.25
CA ILE A 21 -0.39 -0.78 8.78
C ILE A 21 0.84 0.11 8.58
N LEU A 22 1.91 -0.16 9.32
CA LEU A 22 3.21 0.47 9.09
C LEU A 22 3.80 -0.05 7.77
N GLY A 23 3.92 0.84 6.81
CA GLY A 23 4.52 0.55 5.50
C GLY A 23 6.04 0.76 5.48
N PRO A 24 6.68 0.52 4.35
CA PRO A 24 8.11 0.79 4.19
C PRO A 24 8.42 2.26 4.45
N ASN A 25 9.53 2.51 5.14
CA ASN A 25 9.96 3.85 5.50
C ASN A 25 8.96 4.65 6.38
N ALA A 26 8.13 3.94 7.16
CA ALA A 26 7.19 4.57 8.09
C ALA A 26 7.94 5.56 9.02
N GLY A 27 7.36 6.75 9.22
CA GLY A 27 7.91 7.80 10.08
C GLY A 27 9.23 8.42 9.62
N GLN A 28 9.79 7.96 8.49
CA GLN A 28 11.10 8.42 8.02
C GLN A 28 10.99 9.64 7.12
N THR A 29 12.00 10.52 7.21
CA THR A 29 12.10 11.73 6.37
C THR A 29 13.36 11.76 5.52
N THR A 30 14.33 10.89 5.80
CA THR A 30 15.63 10.79 5.11
C THR A 30 15.84 9.41 4.54
N LEU A 31 16.52 9.34 3.38
CA LEU A 31 16.95 8.09 2.77
C LEU A 31 18.10 7.49 3.58
N THR A 32 18.12 6.17 3.62
CA THR A 32 19.28 5.38 4.04
C THR A 32 19.41 4.16 3.13
N THR A 33 20.63 3.71 2.91
CA THR A 33 20.95 2.46 2.21
C THR A 33 21.42 1.38 3.17
N ASP A 34 21.45 1.69 4.48
CA ASP A 34 21.83 0.74 5.52
C ASP A 34 20.60 -0.09 5.95
N PRO A 35 20.61 -1.42 5.76
CA PRO A 35 19.52 -2.28 6.17
C PRO A 35 19.32 -2.35 7.70
N ILE A 36 20.39 -2.20 8.48
CA ILE A 36 20.32 -2.20 9.93
C ILE A 36 19.65 -0.92 10.42
N GLU A 37 20.07 0.22 9.89
CA GLU A 37 19.43 1.51 10.19
C GLU A 37 17.96 1.51 9.78
N THR A 38 17.63 0.95 8.60
CA THR A 38 16.24 0.83 8.15
C THR A 38 15.40 0.01 9.12
N ALA A 39 15.91 -1.11 9.59
CA ALA A 39 15.22 -1.98 10.55
C ALA A 39 15.05 -1.29 11.91
N GLU A 40 16.08 -0.60 12.40
CA GLU A 40 15.99 0.12 13.66
C GLU A 40 14.99 1.29 13.62
N ARG A 41 14.93 2.01 12.51
CA ARG A 41 13.89 3.03 12.29
C ARG A 41 12.48 2.43 12.32
N MET A 42 12.28 1.23 11.74
CA MET A 42 11.02 0.50 11.86
C MET A 42 10.72 0.10 13.31
N ARG A 43 11.72 -0.31 14.09
CA ARG A 43 11.56 -0.59 15.52
C ARG A 43 11.00 0.61 16.27
N GLN A 44 11.58 1.78 16.05
CA GLN A 44 11.12 3.01 16.70
C GLN A 44 9.66 3.34 16.34
N GLU A 45 9.26 3.13 15.10
CA GLU A 45 7.87 3.34 14.70
C GLU A 45 6.90 2.29 15.30
N ILE A 46 7.33 1.04 15.47
CA ILE A 46 6.54 0.00 16.17
C ILE A 46 6.34 0.39 17.63
N ILE A 47 7.40 0.77 18.33
CA ILE A 47 7.34 1.21 19.73
C ILE A 47 6.42 2.40 19.88
N LYS A 48 6.62 3.44 19.08
CA LYS A 48 5.80 4.65 19.09
C LYS A 48 4.33 4.37 18.77
N THR A 49 4.04 3.44 17.85
CA THR A 49 2.66 3.03 17.57
C THR A 49 2.00 2.44 18.81
N ARG A 50 2.70 1.59 19.58
CA ARG A 50 2.19 1.01 20.83
C ARG A 50 1.98 2.02 21.95
N GLU A 51 2.73 3.11 21.95
CA GLU A 51 2.50 4.22 22.89
C GLU A 51 1.21 5.00 22.56
N LEU A 52 0.80 5.00 21.28
CA LEU A 52 -0.35 5.76 20.79
C LEU A 52 -1.64 4.94 20.71
N THR A 53 -1.57 3.60 20.75
CA THR A 53 -2.73 2.72 20.64
C THR A 53 -2.50 1.35 21.32
N ASP A 54 -3.54 0.85 21.98
CA ASP A 54 -3.65 -0.53 22.46
C ASP A 54 -4.30 -1.48 21.45
N LYS A 55 -4.75 -0.93 20.32
CA LYS A 55 -5.46 -1.68 19.27
C LYS A 55 -4.51 -2.41 18.34
N PRO A 56 -4.98 -3.46 17.65
CA PRO A 56 -4.17 -4.17 16.66
C PRO A 56 -3.68 -3.26 15.54
N PHE A 57 -2.44 -3.47 15.11
CA PHE A 57 -1.88 -2.93 13.89
C PHE A 57 -0.98 -3.97 13.23
N ALA A 58 -0.72 -3.79 11.93
CA ALA A 58 0.17 -4.66 11.17
C ALA A 58 1.45 -3.93 10.74
N VAL A 59 2.47 -4.71 10.39
CA VAL A 59 3.69 -4.21 9.74
C VAL A 59 3.80 -4.85 8.37
N GLN A 60 4.11 -4.06 7.36
CA GLN A 60 4.33 -4.56 6.01
C GLN A 60 5.71 -5.24 5.92
N TYR A 61 5.71 -6.44 5.38
CA TYR A 61 6.89 -7.22 5.09
C TYR A 61 6.99 -7.53 3.59
N PHE A 62 8.16 -7.31 3.03
CA PHE A 62 8.47 -7.71 1.65
C PHE A 62 9.17 -9.05 1.65
N ILE A 63 8.63 -10.00 0.89
CA ILE A 63 9.34 -11.26 0.63
C ILE A 63 10.61 -10.95 -0.17
N PRO A 64 11.80 -11.34 0.33
CA PRO A 64 13.05 -11.12 -0.40
C PRO A 64 13.09 -11.97 -1.67
N ALA A 65 13.69 -11.44 -2.71
CA ALA A 65 13.98 -12.24 -3.90
C ALA A 65 14.93 -13.40 -3.55
N PRO A 66 14.80 -14.55 -4.23
CA PRO A 66 15.78 -15.63 -4.08
C PRO A 66 17.20 -15.11 -4.31
N GLY A 67 18.09 -15.33 -3.34
CA GLY A 67 19.48 -14.84 -3.40
C GLY A 67 19.66 -13.35 -3.05
N ASP A 68 18.66 -12.69 -2.47
CA ASP A 68 18.81 -11.31 -1.99
C ASP A 68 19.91 -11.21 -0.93
N THR A 69 20.92 -10.40 -1.23
CA THR A 69 22.07 -10.11 -0.35
C THR A 69 21.99 -8.74 0.30
N THR A 70 20.96 -7.94 0.00
CA THR A 70 20.82 -6.59 0.55
C THR A 70 20.53 -6.59 2.05
N GLY A 71 19.85 -7.63 2.53
CA GLY A 71 19.53 -7.82 3.94
C GLY A 71 18.39 -6.95 4.46
N PHE A 72 17.77 -6.08 3.66
CA PHE A 72 16.68 -5.21 4.13
C PHE A 72 15.52 -6.01 4.74
N SER A 73 14.97 -6.97 4.00
CA SER A 73 13.85 -7.78 4.47
C SER A 73 14.20 -8.60 5.71
N SER A 74 15.39 -9.20 5.76
CA SER A 74 15.83 -10.03 6.88
C SER A 74 16.00 -9.23 8.18
N HIS A 75 16.58 -8.03 8.12
CA HIS A 75 16.74 -7.17 9.29
C HIS A 75 15.40 -6.62 9.79
N VAL A 76 14.50 -6.23 8.89
CA VAL A 76 13.14 -5.81 9.26
C VAL A 76 12.36 -6.96 9.89
N LEU A 77 12.44 -8.19 9.34
CA LEU A 77 11.77 -9.36 9.93
C LEU A 77 12.32 -9.70 11.31
N LYS A 78 13.63 -9.55 11.53
CA LYS A 78 14.24 -9.70 12.86
C LYS A 78 13.62 -8.72 13.86
N VAL A 79 13.51 -7.45 13.51
CA VAL A 79 12.86 -6.44 14.36
C VAL A 79 11.40 -6.79 14.63
N ILE A 80 10.64 -7.19 13.63
CA ILE A 80 9.24 -7.61 13.75
C ILE A 80 9.10 -8.75 14.79
N ARG A 81 10.01 -9.73 14.77
CA ARG A 81 10.04 -10.84 15.75
C ARG A 81 10.39 -10.36 17.15
N GLU A 82 11.43 -9.56 17.28
CA GLU A 82 11.90 -9.03 18.57
C GLU A 82 10.84 -8.16 19.23
N GLU A 83 10.14 -7.34 18.43
CA GLU A 83 9.03 -6.52 18.87
C GLU A 83 7.70 -7.30 18.99
N LYS A 84 7.68 -8.61 18.78
CA LYS A 84 6.48 -9.46 18.93
C LYS A 84 5.24 -8.89 18.17
N VAL A 85 5.46 -8.38 16.97
CA VAL A 85 4.36 -7.98 16.09
C VAL A 85 3.58 -9.24 15.69
N LYS A 86 2.25 -9.20 15.80
CA LYS A 86 1.39 -10.36 15.51
C LYS A 86 0.93 -10.40 14.06
N TYR A 87 0.66 -9.25 13.47
CA TYR A 87 0.00 -9.14 12.17
C TYR A 87 0.99 -8.64 11.12
N LEU A 88 1.13 -9.39 10.03
CA LEU A 88 1.96 -9.02 8.90
C LEU A 88 1.10 -8.75 7.65
N LEU A 89 1.33 -7.62 7.01
CA LEU A 89 0.97 -7.44 5.61
C LEU A 89 2.13 -7.95 4.76
N VAL A 90 2.01 -9.14 4.21
CA VAL A 90 3.03 -9.76 3.36
C VAL A 90 2.77 -9.37 1.92
N LEU A 91 3.73 -8.68 1.29
CA LEU A 91 3.64 -8.30 -0.12
C LEU A 91 4.39 -9.31 -1.00
N GLY A 92 3.65 -9.99 -1.87
CA GLY A 92 4.17 -10.83 -2.94
C GLY A 92 4.53 -10.01 -4.17
N MET A 93 5.67 -10.35 -4.75
CA MET A 93 6.22 -9.69 -5.95
C MET A 93 6.30 -10.64 -7.16
N ASN A 94 5.67 -11.80 -7.08
CA ASN A 94 5.69 -12.89 -8.07
C ASN A 94 7.12 -13.41 -8.33
N LEU A 95 7.86 -13.65 -7.25
CA LEU A 95 9.25 -14.12 -7.26
C LEU A 95 9.36 -15.65 -7.29
N GLY A 96 8.22 -16.35 -7.09
CA GLY A 96 8.14 -17.82 -7.13
C GLY A 96 8.42 -18.51 -5.79
N ASN A 97 8.73 -17.77 -4.73
CA ASN A 97 9.00 -18.30 -3.39
C ASN A 97 7.93 -17.87 -2.33
N GLU A 98 6.87 -17.21 -2.75
CA GLU A 98 5.88 -16.61 -1.86
C GLU A 98 5.20 -17.65 -0.96
N ALA A 99 4.76 -18.78 -1.53
CA ALA A 99 4.07 -19.83 -0.78
C ALA A 99 4.97 -20.43 0.32
N GLU A 100 6.25 -20.65 0.03
CA GLU A 100 7.23 -21.14 1.01
C GLU A 100 7.44 -20.14 2.14
N GLN A 101 7.60 -18.87 1.80
CA GLN A 101 7.77 -17.79 2.78
C GLN A 101 6.54 -17.60 3.65
N VAL A 102 5.33 -17.60 3.06
CA VAL A 102 4.06 -17.52 3.81
C VAL A 102 3.94 -18.69 4.78
N LYS A 103 4.23 -19.93 4.33
CA LYS A 103 4.22 -21.12 5.19
C LYS A 103 5.18 -20.98 6.37
N SER A 104 6.42 -20.56 6.12
CA SER A 104 7.43 -20.35 7.17
C SER A 104 6.96 -19.32 8.21
N LEU A 105 6.46 -18.17 7.76
CA LEU A 105 5.94 -17.13 8.65
C LEU A 105 4.72 -17.61 9.45
N LYS A 106 3.86 -18.44 8.85
CA LYS A 106 2.71 -19.03 9.52
C LYS A 106 3.13 -20.01 10.63
N GLU A 107 4.14 -20.84 10.36
CA GLU A 107 4.71 -21.76 11.35
C GLU A 107 5.34 -21.03 12.54
N GLU A 108 5.81 -19.78 12.35
CA GLU A 108 6.27 -18.89 13.42
C GLU A 108 5.13 -18.26 14.25
N GLY A 109 3.86 -18.43 13.83
CA GLY A 109 2.67 -17.96 14.55
C GLY A 109 2.18 -16.57 14.14
N PHE A 110 2.66 -16.00 13.04
CA PHE A 110 2.12 -14.75 12.52
C PHE A 110 0.70 -14.91 11.97
N THR A 111 -0.11 -13.86 12.09
CA THR A 111 -1.34 -13.70 11.31
C THR A 111 -0.99 -12.96 10.03
N ILE A 112 -1.26 -13.60 8.88
CA ILE A 112 -0.78 -13.17 7.59
C ILE A 112 -1.91 -12.59 6.76
N ILE A 113 -1.80 -11.30 6.43
CA ILE A 113 -2.60 -10.60 5.44
C ILE A 113 -1.74 -10.54 4.17
N TYR A 114 -2.13 -11.25 3.14
CA TYR A 114 -1.33 -11.33 1.91
C TYR A 114 -1.88 -10.41 0.82
N ARG A 115 -0.98 -9.66 0.21
CA ARG A 115 -1.27 -8.83 -0.96
C ARG A 115 -0.31 -9.18 -2.09
N ASP A 116 -0.83 -9.55 -3.24
CA ASP A 116 -0.05 -9.73 -4.47
C ASP A 116 0.01 -8.42 -5.24
N ILE A 117 1.17 -8.12 -5.85
CA ILE A 117 1.29 -6.98 -6.76
C ILE A 117 0.59 -7.26 -8.10
N ASN A 118 0.51 -8.54 -8.51
CA ASN A 118 -0.20 -9.01 -9.70
C ASN A 118 -1.21 -10.10 -9.30
N PRO A 119 -2.33 -9.75 -8.68
CA PRO A 119 -3.25 -10.71 -8.11
C PRO A 119 -3.88 -11.60 -9.19
N SER A 120 -3.98 -12.88 -8.89
CA SER A 120 -4.64 -13.89 -9.72
C SER A 120 -5.33 -14.94 -8.85
N VAL A 121 -6.31 -15.62 -9.43
CA VAL A 121 -6.99 -16.76 -8.77
C VAL A 121 -5.99 -17.85 -8.39
N GLU A 122 -5.03 -18.12 -9.24
CA GLU A 122 -4.03 -19.16 -9.00
C GLU A 122 -3.11 -18.80 -7.83
N SER A 123 -2.57 -17.58 -7.81
CA SER A 123 -1.78 -17.08 -6.69
C SER A 123 -2.59 -17.11 -5.39
N ALA A 124 -3.84 -16.65 -5.40
CA ALA A 124 -4.70 -16.64 -4.22
C ALA A 124 -4.88 -18.04 -3.61
N LYS A 125 -5.18 -19.07 -4.45
CA LYS A 125 -5.30 -20.46 -4.00
C LYS A 125 -4.00 -21.03 -3.45
N GLN A 126 -2.87 -20.71 -4.07
CA GLN A 126 -1.55 -21.17 -3.60
C GLN A 126 -1.23 -20.58 -2.22
N ILE A 127 -1.52 -19.32 -2.01
CA ILE A 127 -1.24 -18.59 -0.78
C ILE A 127 -2.20 -18.98 0.34
N GLU A 128 -3.50 -19.21 0.05
CA GLU A 128 -4.43 -19.83 1.00
C GLU A 128 -3.90 -21.20 1.48
N LYS A 129 -3.49 -22.06 0.55
CA LYS A 129 -2.91 -23.37 0.88
C LYS A 129 -1.62 -23.26 1.69
N ALA A 130 -0.84 -22.20 1.50
CA ALA A 130 0.37 -21.92 2.27
C ALA A 130 0.07 -21.45 3.71
N GLY A 131 -1.18 -21.06 4.00
CA GLY A 131 -1.64 -20.70 5.34
C GLY A 131 -1.84 -19.20 5.58
N ALA A 132 -2.01 -18.39 4.55
CA ALA A 132 -2.45 -17.01 4.74
C ALA A 132 -3.83 -16.99 5.43
N ASP A 133 -4.05 -15.98 6.28
CA ASP A 133 -5.30 -15.80 7.01
C ASP A 133 -6.29 -14.90 6.26
N ILE A 134 -5.76 -13.94 5.48
CA ILE A 134 -6.55 -12.97 4.73
C ILE A 134 -5.86 -12.69 3.40
N ILE A 135 -6.62 -12.52 2.32
CA ILE A 135 -6.10 -12.09 1.00
C ILE A 135 -6.64 -10.70 0.66
N ILE A 136 -5.78 -9.84 0.10
CA ILE A 136 -6.19 -8.56 -0.47
C ILE A 136 -6.28 -8.70 -1.99
N ALA A 137 -7.50 -8.63 -2.51
CA ALA A 137 -7.80 -8.58 -3.94
C ALA A 137 -7.68 -7.14 -4.45
N THR A 138 -6.55 -6.82 -5.07
CA THR A 138 -6.24 -5.46 -5.51
C THR A 138 -6.53 -5.28 -7.00
N GLY A 139 -7.45 -4.39 -7.33
CA GLY A 139 -7.72 -4.01 -8.73
C GLY A 139 -6.77 -2.95 -9.28
N TYR A 140 -6.66 -2.88 -10.61
CA TYR A 140 -5.86 -1.89 -11.33
C TYR A 140 -6.27 -0.43 -11.02
N ASP A 141 -7.41 -0.23 -10.37
CA ASP A 141 -7.91 1.07 -9.90
C ASP A 141 -7.08 1.66 -8.75
N GLU A 142 -6.12 0.91 -8.20
CA GLU A 142 -5.29 1.32 -7.08
C GLU A 142 -4.36 2.51 -7.38
N GLY A 143 -3.84 3.11 -6.31
CA GLY A 143 -2.71 4.03 -6.35
C GLY A 143 -1.42 3.34 -5.92
N GLY A 144 -0.29 3.97 -6.24
CA GLY A 144 1.02 3.40 -5.94
C GLY A 144 1.56 2.58 -7.10
N GLY A 145 2.25 1.48 -6.81
CA GLY A 145 2.74 0.56 -7.82
C GLY A 145 1.61 -0.26 -8.42
N LEU A 146 1.42 -0.14 -9.72
CA LEU A 146 0.34 -0.77 -10.46
C LEU A 146 0.66 -2.22 -10.83
N PRO A 147 -0.33 -3.12 -10.84
CA PRO A 147 -0.18 -4.46 -11.40
C PRO A 147 0.10 -4.40 -12.91
N SER A 148 0.73 -5.43 -13.42
CA SER A 148 0.98 -5.58 -14.87
C SER A 148 -0.30 -5.92 -15.64
N HIS A 149 -1.29 -6.55 -14.98
CA HIS A 149 -2.59 -6.84 -15.55
C HIS A 149 -3.58 -5.72 -15.24
N THR A 150 -4.26 -5.23 -16.28
CA THR A 150 -5.23 -4.12 -16.17
C THR A 150 -6.63 -4.61 -15.76
N ILE A 151 -6.71 -5.46 -14.72
CA ILE A 151 -7.97 -6.00 -14.23
C ILE A 151 -8.52 -5.07 -13.15
N GLY A 152 -9.67 -4.47 -13.40
CA GLY A 152 -10.31 -3.55 -12.45
C GLY A 152 -10.84 -4.25 -11.19
N THR A 153 -11.09 -3.45 -10.15
CA THR A 153 -11.56 -3.91 -8.83
C THR A 153 -12.89 -4.70 -8.93
N MET A 154 -13.81 -4.25 -9.78
CA MET A 154 -15.10 -4.92 -10.02
C MET A 154 -14.98 -6.33 -10.60
N THR A 155 -13.83 -6.67 -11.16
CA THR A 155 -13.57 -8.00 -11.75
C THR A 155 -12.71 -8.86 -10.84
N ILE A 156 -11.61 -8.31 -10.30
CA ILE A 156 -10.65 -9.12 -9.53
C ILE A 156 -11.22 -9.55 -8.18
N VAL A 157 -12.04 -8.71 -7.54
CA VAL A 157 -12.60 -9.02 -6.22
C VAL A 157 -13.49 -10.25 -6.27
N PRO A 158 -14.55 -10.36 -7.11
CA PRO A 158 -15.37 -11.56 -7.15
C PRO A 158 -14.58 -12.78 -7.63
N LEU A 159 -13.65 -12.64 -8.57
CA LEU A 159 -12.82 -13.75 -9.04
C LEU A 159 -12.01 -14.38 -7.90
N ILE A 160 -11.47 -13.58 -6.99
CA ILE A 160 -10.69 -14.08 -5.85
C ILE A 160 -11.63 -14.55 -4.74
N SER A 161 -12.70 -13.82 -4.43
CA SER A 161 -13.65 -14.19 -3.38
C SER A 161 -14.33 -15.53 -3.66
N ASP A 162 -14.65 -15.83 -4.91
CA ASP A 162 -15.22 -17.13 -5.31
C ASP A 162 -14.19 -18.27 -5.30
N ALA A 163 -12.91 -17.96 -5.28
CA ALA A 163 -11.83 -18.93 -5.47
C ALA A 163 -11.21 -19.44 -4.17
N VAL A 164 -11.36 -18.73 -3.05
CA VAL A 164 -10.76 -19.04 -1.76
C VAL A 164 -11.81 -19.12 -0.65
N ASN A 165 -11.46 -19.75 0.48
CA ASN A 165 -12.36 -19.91 1.64
C ASN A 165 -11.96 -19.02 2.83
N ILE A 166 -10.89 -18.27 2.70
CA ILE A 166 -10.43 -17.30 3.71
C ILE A 166 -10.94 -15.90 3.36
N PRO A 167 -11.06 -14.98 4.35
CA PRO A 167 -11.54 -13.63 4.13
C PRO A 167 -10.78 -12.90 3.04
N VAL A 168 -11.52 -12.19 2.17
CA VAL A 168 -10.95 -11.36 1.10
C VAL A 168 -11.25 -9.89 1.38
N LEU A 169 -10.22 -9.04 1.33
CA LEU A 169 -10.35 -7.59 1.38
C LEU A 169 -10.26 -7.02 -0.03
N ALA A 170 -11.23 -6.21 -0.41
CA ALA A 170 -11.19 -5.48 -1.68
C ALA A 170 -10.25 -4.28 -1.59
N ALA A 171 -9.44 -4.06 -2.63
CA ALA A 171 -8.57 -2.90 -2.73
C ALA A 171 -8.53 -2.34 -4.16
N GLY A 172 -8.22 -1.05 -4.27
CA GLY A 172 -8.16 -0.34 -5.55
C GLY A 172 -9.40 0.54 -5.78
N GLY A 173 -9.20 1.85 -5.80
CA GLY A 173 -10.26 2.81 -6.12
C GLY A 173 -11.36 3.01 -5.08
N ILE A 174 -11.25 2.41 -3.89
CA ILE A 174 -12.24 2.53 -2.82
C ILE A 174 -11.90 3.75 -1.98
N VAL A 175 -12.77 4.77 -1.98
CA VAL A 175 -12.51 6.05 -1.31
C VAL A 175 -13.70 6.55 -0.47
N ASP A 176 -14.89 5.98 -0.66
CA ASP A 176 -16.10 6.34 0.07
C ASP A 176 -16.99 5.12 0.36
N ASN A 177 -18.11 5.35 1.06
CA ASN A 177 -19.08 4.34 1.46
C ASN A 177 -19.67 3.54 0.29
N ARG A 178 -19.84 4.16 -0.89
CA ARG A 178 -20.37 3.47 -2.09
C ARG A 178 -19.42 2.36 -2.54
N GLY A 179 -18.12 2.65 -2.55
CA GLY A 179 -17.09 1.67 -2.87
C GLY A 179 -17.02 0.54 -1.84
N VAL A 180 -17.20 0.84 -0.55
CA VAL A 180 -17.24 -0.18 0.51
C VAL A 180 -18.46 -1.10 0.32
N LYS A 181 -19.65 -0.55 0.12
CA LYS A 181 -20.87 -1.34 -0.14
C LYS A 181 -20.75 -2.22 -1.39
N ALA A 182 -20.18 -1.65 -2.47
CA ALA A 182 -19.92 -2.41 -3.68
C ALA A 182 -18.95 -3.58 -3.42
N SER A 183 -17.91 -3.37 -2.61
CA SER A 183 -16.95 -4.42 -2.26
C SER A 183 -17.61 -5.61 -1.55
N PHE A 184 -18.52 -5.35 -0.61
CA PHE A 184 -19.29 -6.41 0.05
C PHE A 184 -20.22 -7.14 -0.93
N ALA A 185 -20.87 -6.40 -1.83
CA ALA A 185 -21.72 -7.00 -2.88
C ALA A 185 -20.92 -7.89 -3.85
N LEU A 186 -19.62 -7.64 -4.00
CA LEU A 186 -18.69 -8.43 -4.81
C LEU A 186 -18.10 -9.65 -4.05
N GLY A 187 -18.51 -9.88 -2.80
CA GLY A 187 -18.06 -11.01 -1.99
C GLY A 187 -16.86 -10.73 -1.09
N ALA A 188 -16.36 -9.50 -1.03
CA ALA A 188 -15.33 -9.15 -0.05
C ALA A 188 -15.93 -9.06 1.37
N GLU A 189 -15.13 -9.36 2.38
CA GLU A 189 -15.49 -9.25 3.80
C GLU A 189 -14.92 -8.00 4.47
N GLY A 190 -14.24 -7.15 3.70
CA GLY A 190 -13.69 -5.88 4.14
C GLY A 190 -12.98 -5.15 3.01
N VAL A 191 -12.31 -4.05 3.36
CA VAL A 191 -11.62 -3.21 2.39
C VAL A 191 -10.21 -2.84 2.85
N TYR A 192 -9.29 -2.69 1.90
CA TYR A 192 -7.94 -2.17 2.10
C TYR A 192 -7.77 -0.87 1.33
N ILE A 193 -7.56 0.23 2.04
CA ILE A 193 -7.64 1.59 1.49
C ILE A 193 -6.31 2.33 1.66
N GLY A 194 -5.82 2.95 0.60
CA GLY A 194 -4.60 3.77 0.59
C GLY A 194 -4.89 5.25 0.35
N THR A 195 -5.18 5.63 -0.89
CA THR A 195 -5.22 7.03 -1.35
C THR A 195 -6.12 7.94 -0.51
N ARG A 196 -7.28 7.46 -0.05
CA ARG A 196 -8.17 8.25 0.82
C ARG A 196 -7.49 8.68 2.12
N PHE A 197 -6.64 7.82 2.70
CA PHE A 197 -5.93 8.13 3.93
C PHE A 197 -4.70 9.03 3.73
N ILE A 198 -4.22 9.22 2.50
CA ILE A 198 -3.19 10.24 2.21
C ILE A 198 -3.74 11.64 2.54
N THR A 199 -5.03 11.88 2.32
CA THR A 199 -5.72 13.12 2.66
C THR A 199 -6.31 13.12 4.08
N SER A 200 -5.78 12.29 4.99
CA SER A 200 -6.10 12.41 6.40
C SER A 200 -5.23 13.45 7.10
N LYS A 201 -5.73 14.00 8.23
CA LYS A 201 -4.98 14.94 9.05
C LYS A 201 -3.71 14.31 9.63
N GLU A 202 -3.78 13.02 9.95
CA GLU A 202 -2.72 12.25 10.60
C GLU A 202 -1.67 11.70 9.63
N CYS A 203 -1.95 11.72 8.33
CA CYS A 203 -0.98 11.31 7.32
C CYS A 203 0.17 12.33 7.20
N PRO A 204 1.44 11.91 7.22
CA PRO A 204 2.59 12.80 7.12
C PRO A 204 2.82 13.40 5.72
N ALA A 205 1.97 13.07 4.73
CA ALA A 205 2.01 13.73 3.43
C ALA A 205 1.93 15.26 3.59
N SER A 206 2.70 16.00 2.79
CA SER A 206 2.68 17.45 2.81
C SER A 206 1.29 18.00 2.46
N ASP A 207 0.98 19.20 2.95
CA ASP A 207 -0.28 19.87 2.60
C ASP A 207 -0.38 20.12 1.09
N ILE A 208 0.75 20.42 0.43
CA ILE A 208 0.83 20.57 -1.04
C ILE A 208 0.37 19.27 -1.74
N CYS A 209 0.85 18.11 -1.28
CA CYS A 209 0.43 16.81 -1.82
C CYS A 209 -1.07 16.56 -1.58
N LYS A 210 -1.58 16.85 -0.39
CA LYS A 210 -3.00 16.67 -0.04
C LYS A 210 -3.90 17.58 -0.88
N GLU A 211 -3.50 18.83 -1.07
CA GLU A 211 -4.23 19.78 -1.91
C GLU A 211 -4.22 19.38 -3.38
N ASP A 212 -3.09 18.89 -3.88
CA ASP A 212 -2.98 18.37 -5.25
C ASP A 212 -3.97 17.21 -5.47
N ILE A 213 -4.04 16.25 -4.52
CA ILE A 213 -5.02 15.15 -4.58
C ILE A 213 -6.46 15.67 -4.66
N ILE A 214 -6.81 16.69 -3.86
CA ILE A 214 -8.18 17.24 -3.81
C ILE A 214 -8.54 18.00 -5.09
N LYS A 215 -7.57 18.60 -5.77
CA LYS A 215 -7.79 19.40 -6.97
C LYS A 215 -7.71 18.59 -8.27
N ALA A 216 -7.01 17.43 -8.25
CA ALA A 216 -6.77 16.62 -9.42
C ALA A 216 -8.05 15.96 -9.95
N LYS A 217 -8.11 15.77 -11.26
CA LYS A 217 -9.17 15.05 -11.94
C LYS A 217 -8.66 13.69 -12.43
N THR A 218 -9.55 12.72 -12.47
CA THR A 218 -9.26 11.39 -12.98
C THR A 218 -8.71 11.40 -14.40
N THR A 219 -9.17 12.34 -15.22
CA THR A 219 -8.75 12.51 -16.62
C THR A 219 -7.34 13.09 -16.77
N ASP A 220 -6.80 13.71 -15.72
CA ASP A 220 -5.50 14.38 -15.75
C ASP A 220 -4.36 13.47 -15.24
N LEU A 221 -4.71 12.23 -14.87
CA LEU A 221 -3.72 11.26 -14.38
C LEU A 221 -2.88 10.72 -15.52
N ILE A 222 -1.60 10.55 -15.26
CA ILE A 222 -0.62 10.01 -16.21
C ILE A 222 0.05 8.76 -15.64
N TYR A 223 0.72 8.02 -16.51
CA TYR A 223 1.42 6.79 -16.17
C TYR A 223 2.92 6.95 -16.31
N VAL A 224 3.64 6.56 -15.27
CA VAL A 224 5.10 6.43 -15.26
C VAL A 224 5.44 4.96 -15.40
N ASN A 225 5.96 4.55 -16.57
CA ASN A 225 6.25 3.16 -16.91
C ASN A 225 7.64 2.73 -16.39
N ALA A 226 7.78 2.66 -15.08
CA ALA A 226 8.95 2.15 -14.36
C ALA A 226 8.72 0.71 -13.84
N PHE A 227 9.43 0.31 -12.79
CA PHE A 227 9.23 -0.94 -12.06
C PHE A 227 8.95 -0.66 -10.57
N PRO A 228 7.68 -0.85 -10.11
CA PRO A 228 6.46 -1.06 -10.90
C PRO A 228 6.08 0.17 -11.70
N SER A 229 5.06 0.09 -12.55
CA SER A 229 4.45 1.29 -13.15
C SER A 229 3.67 2.07 -12.09
N TRP A 230 3.54 3.39 -12.26
CA TRP A 230 2.89 4.27 -11.30
C TRP A 230 1.80 5.09 -11.98
N ARG A 231 0.67 5.29 -11.32
CA ARG A 231 -0.33 6.29 -11.71
C ARG A 231 -0.10 7.53 -10.88
N CYS A 232 0.06 8.68 -11.53
CA CYS A 232 0.47 9.92 -10.89
C CYS A 232 -0.40 11.09 -11.33
N THR A 233 -0.46 12.13 -10.49
CA THR A 233 -0.88 13.46 -10.94
C THR A 233 0.15 14.03 -11.92
N SER A 234 -0.31 14.92 -12.83
CA SER A 234 0.48 15.44 -13.94
C SER A 234 1.36 16.61 -13.50
N HIS A 235 2.56 16.31 -12.99
CA HIS A 235 3.60 17.28 -12.67
C HIS A 235 4.85 17.05 -13.53
N LYS A 236 5.82 17.96 -13.46
CA LYS A 236 6.97 18.00 -14.36
C LYS A 236 7.68 16.67 -14.51
N LEU A 237 8.20 16.08 -13.41
CA LEU A 237 8.95 14.82 -13.48
C LEU A 237 8.09 13.69 -14.06
N ALA A 238 6.85 13.54 -13.59
CA ALA A 238 5.96 12.48 -14.04
C ALA A 238 5.64 12.64 -15.55
N SER A 239 5.40 13.86 -16.02
CA SER A 239 5.17 14.18 -17.44
C SER A 239 6.39 13.87 -18.30
N GLU A 240 7.59 14.30 -17.87
CA GLU A 240 8.85 14.01 -18.58
C GLU A 240 9.11 12.48 -18.68
N LEU A 241 8.82 11.73 -17.62
CA LEU A 241 8.99 10.28 -17.63
C LEU A 241 8.00 9.58 -18.57
N ASN A 242 6.75 10.07 -18.62
CA ASN A 242 5.74 9.58 -19.55
C ASN A 242 6.11 9.90 -21.01
N GLU A 243 6.59 11.12 -21.29
CA GLU A 243 7.09 11.51 -22.62
C GLU A 243 8.27 10.67 -23.07
N LEU A 244 9.24 10.40 -22.18
CA LEU A 244 10.36 9.52 -22.48
C LEU A 244 9.90 8.13 -22.90
N TYR A 245 8.94 7.56 -22.19
CA TYR A 245 8.35 6.26 -22.55
C TYR A 245 7.69 6.29 -23.92
N ASN A 246 6.89 7.31 -24.21
CA ASN A 246 6.21 7.48 -25.50
C ASN A 246 7.18 7.69 -26.65
N ASN A 247 8.39 8.19 -26.37
CA ASN A 247 9.48 8.36 -27.32
C ASN A 247 10.39 7.10 -27.42
N GLY A 248 9.98 5.97 -26.81
CA GLY A 248 10.66 4.69 -26.94
C GLY A 248 11.74 4.40 -25.91
N ALA A 249 11.87 5.19 -24.84
CA ALA A 249 12.77 4.87 -23.75
C ALA A 249 12.34 3.57 -23.05
N SER A 250 13.32 2.77 -22.66
CA SER A 250 13.10 1.54 -21.91
C SER A 250 12.63 1.82 -20.48
N ARG A 251 11.96 0.85 -19.85
CA ARG A 251 11.59 0.94 -18.44
C ARG A 251 12.78 1.14 -17.51
N SER A 252 13.94 0.58 -17.84
CA SER A 252 15.18 0.75 -17.07
C SER A 252 15.71 2.19 -17.12
N GLU A 253 15.64 2.84 -18.28
CA GLU A 253 16.02 4.26 -18.42
C GLU A 253 15.06 5.16 -17.64
N ILE A 254 13.77 4.88 -17.70
CA ILE A 254 12.75 5.59 -16.92
C ILE A 254 12.98 5.39 -15.42
N GLN A 255 13.26 4.16 -14.98
CA GLN A 255 13.57 3.85 -13.58
C GLN A 255 14.83 4.57 -13.09
N ALA A 256 15.86 4.64 -13.92
CA ALA A 256 17.09 5.36 -13.61
C ALA A 256 16.86 6.88 -13.44
N LYS A 257 16.02 7.47 -14.30
CA LYS A 257 15.66 8.89 -14.20
C LYS A 257 14.72 9.16 -13.02
N LEU A 258 13.76 8.28 -12.73
CA LEU A 258 12.86 8.37 -11.58
C LEU A 258 13.67 8.36 -10.27
N GLY A 259 14.71 7.55 -10.21
CA GLY A 259 15.57 7.43 -9.03
C GLY A 259 14.88 6.81 -7.82
N SER A 260 15.62 6.76 -6.73
CA SER A 260 15.09 6.37 -5.42
C SER A 260 14.59 7.60 -4.67
N GLY A 261 13.39 7.50 -4.07
CA GLY A 261 12.86 8.57 -3.21
C GLY A 261 11.99 9.60 -3.92
N ALA A 262 11.61 9.41 -5.18
CA ALA A 262 10.71 10.32 -5.89
C ALA A 262 9.34 10.47 -5.18
N ILE A 263 8.80 9.40 -4.59
CA ILE A 263 7.59 9.45 -3.74
C ILE A 263 7.83 10.34 -2.52
N ARG A 264 8.95 10.17 -1.82
CA ARG A 264 9.31 11.01 -0.68
C ARG A 264 9.42 12.49 -1.07
N THR A 265 10.07 12.77 -2.20
CA THR A 265 10.25 14.13 -2.70
C THR A 265 8.91 14.78 -3.05
N GLY A 266 8.05 14.10 -3.80
CA GLY A 266 6.74 14.60 -4.19
C GLY A 266 5.77 14.65 -3.02
N MET A 267 5.49 13.49 -2.43
CA MET A 267 4.36 13.38 -1.50
C MET A 267 4.69 13.82 -0.08
N LEU A 268 5.87 13.45 0.45
CA LEU A 268 6.23 13.81 1.83
C LEU A 268 6.77 15.24 1.92
N LYS A 269 7.63 15.66 0.97
CA LYS A 269 8.23 17.00 0.99
C LYS A 269 7.46 18.06 0.22
N GLY A 270 6.46 17.68 -0.58
CA GLY A 270 5.63 18.60 -1.37
C GLY A 270 6.31 19.17 -2.61
N ASN A 271 7.46 18.66 -3.00
CA ASN A 271 8.11 19.05 -4.26
C ASN A 271 7.60 18.15 -5.39
N LEU A 272 6.43 18.49 -5.93
CA LEU A 272 5.73 17.68 -6.93
C LEU A 272 6.44 17.68 -8.28
N ASP A 273 7.18 18.74 -8.60
CA ASP A 273 7.90 18.88 -9.87
C ASP A 273 9.16 18.01 -9.96
N ASP A 274 9.84 17.78 -8.84
CA ASP A 274 11.03 16.92 -8.76
C ASP A 274 10.72 15.53 -8.18
N GLY A 275 9.45 15.26 -7.87
CA GLY A 275 8.96 13.99 -7.35
C GLY A 275 7.71 13.50 -8.07
N ILE A 276 7.08 12.46 -7.53
CA ILE A 276 5.79 11.94 -8.02
C ILE A 276 4.76 11.92 -6.91
N ASN A 277 3.50 12.22 -7.26
CA ASN A 277 2.35 12.06 -6.41
C ASN A 277 1.49 10.90 -6.93
N THR A 278 1.60 9.74 -6.28
CA THR A 278 0.96 8.50 -6.76
C THR A 278 -0.41 8.31 -6.12
N VAL A 279 -1.43 8.08 -6.95
CA VAL A 279 -2.83 8.09 -6.53
C VAL A 279 -3.67 7.04 -7.27
N SER A 280 -4.84 6.69 -6.70
CA SER A 280 -5.83 5.85 -7.38
C SER A 280 -6.58 6.63 -8.47
N ASN A 281 -7.21 5.91 -9.40
CA ASN A 281 -8.05 6.56 -10.42
C ASN A 281 -9.36 7.15 -9.86
N SER A 282 -9.72 6.84 -8.62
CA SER A 282 -10.89 7.42 -7.93
C SER A 282 -10.59 8.75 -7.24
N ILE A 283 -9.48 9.39 -7.57
CA ILE A 283 -8.96 10.60 -6.90
C ILE A 283 -10.00 11.73 -6.85
N GLU A 284 -10.78 11.92 -7.91
CA GLU A 284 -11.76 13.00 -8.02
C GLU A 284 -12.93 12.89 -7.02
N LEU A 285 -13.11 11.71 -6.41
CA LEU A 285 -14.06 11.50 -5.33
C LEU A 285 -13.53 11.96 -3.96
N ILE A 286 -12.25 12.31 -3.87
CA ILE A 286 -11.60 12.79 -2.65
C ILE A 286 -11.60 14.32 -2.66
N THR A 287 -12.50 14.95 -1.90
CA THR A 287 -12.76 16.40 -1.96
C THR A 287 -12.32 17.18 -0.71
N ASN A 288 -11.74 16.51 0.28
CA ASN A 288 -11.41 17.14 1.54
C ASN A 288 -10.35 16.40 2.35
N VAL A 289 -9.74 17.12 3.31
CA VAL A 289 -8.90 16.56 4.37
C VAL A 289 -9.76 16.37 5.61
N LYS A 290 -9.76 15.16 6.19
CA LYS A 290 -10.51 14.79 7.41
C LYS A 290 -9.62 14.03 8.37
N SER A 291 -10.09 13.85 9.63
CA SER A 291 -9.42 12.91 10.53
C SER A 291 -9.63 11.47 10.08
N CYS A 292 -8.73 10.56 10.48
CA CYS A 292 -8.91 9.12 10.22
C CYS A 292 -10.25 8.62 10.77
N LYS A 293 -10.67 9.14 11.94
CA LYS A 293 -11.95 8.79 12.53
C LYS A 293 -13.13 9.19 11.64
N ASP A 294 -13.16 10.44 11.17
CA ASP A 294 -14.25 10.91 10.29
C ASP A 294 -14.29 10.12 8.98
N ILE A 295 -13.10 9.79 8.43
CA ILE A 295 -13.00 8.97 7.21
C ILE A 295 -13.59 7.58 7.45
N ILE A 296 -13.23 6.91 8.54
CA ILE A 296 -13.73 5.57 8.85
C ILE A 296 -15.22 5.60 9.12
N ASP A 297 -15.72 6.55 9.92
CA ASP A 297 -17.14 6.70 10.20
C ASP A 297 -17.97 6.89 8.91
N GLU A 298 -17.42 7.63 7.93
CA GLU A 298 -18.06 7.80 6.62
C GLU A 298 -18.01 6.55 5.75
N LEU A 299 -16.89 5.83 5.76
CA LEU A 299 -16.71 4.61 4.99
C LEU A 299 -17.70 3.52 5.41
N ILE A 300 -17.92 3.36 6.72
CA ILE A 300 -18.79 2.29 7.27
C ILE A 300 -20.23 2.72 7.54
N ARG A 301 -20.60 3.95 7.18
CA ARG A 301 -21.96 4.45 7.41
C ARG A 301 -23.02 3.54 6.78
N ASP A 302 -24.02 3.14 7.57
CA ASP A 302 -25.12 2.27 7.15
C ASP A 302 -24.66 0.91 6.59
N ILE A 303 -23.54 0.40 7.07
CA ILE A 303 -23.09 -0.96 6.82
C ILE A 303 -23.37 -1.78 8.09
N ALA A 304 -24.13 -2.85 7.95
CA ALA A 304 -24.28 -3.83 9.02
C ALA A 304 -22.97 -4.65 9.08
N LEU A 305 -22.20 -4.45 10.14
CA LEU A 305 -20.96 -5.18 10.44
C LEU A 305 -21.27 -6.35 11.35
#